data_884dee9427192e392710f27d27e4740b
#
_entry.id   884dee9427192e392710f27d27e4740b
#
_cell.length_a   1.000
_cell.length_b   1.000
_cell.length_c   1.000
_cell.angle_alpha   90.00
_cell.angle_beta   90.00
_cell.angle_gamma   90.00
#
_symmetry.space_group_name_H-M   'P 1'
#
loop_
_entity.id
_entity.type
_entity.pdbx_description
1 polymer ?
#
loop_
_entity_poly.entity_id
_entity_poly.type
_entity_poly.pdbx_seq_one_letter_code
_entity_poly.pdbx_strand_id
1 'polypeptide(L)'
;MALIELSPETPTLPAAATAPPAYYYRRAGAALAVLLLLALGGAAPVTSVLWQRIGAVPVPAAVDFQLVGGTLYLMDLDAEPRVLTAWQARPLRRLWSFTASTDQDPFYVYAATADVTLVRAGRRFTVLDARTGAVRWVSPVTVQPVNDRVAFAEEEIFRPGTEYDTESGDPGQLYGTNSGALHTEPAQRTELRGLDLATGAPQWSRSFPGSVFATLSESTVVVLTSDKLMLLSSTTGEVLRERAVPVLDGARAEEGEVVGDTVQVHYGSFGTGGLVTAYALDTLDELWRQDQPDPAGNSASCPGLTCVKSADELIVLDPRTGAERWRTTETDVFALGADSALEVQGLTSPVRTTDVVTGRMRIDLNWWHFYFPVQTGDAYLLSRMDSGPSTVFGLLRPGATEVQPLGRLPDRTVQCQAVPGLLACRVAAGVEVWAYHA
;
A
#
# COMPACT_ATOMS: atom_id res chain seq x y z
N MET A 1 47.96 -19.64 101.01
CA MET A 1 48.75 -19.18 99.83
C MET A 1 48.84 -20.38 98.92
N ALA A 2 48.02 -20.48 97.85
CA ALA A 2 48.07 -21.52 96.86
C ALA A 2 48.83 -21.01 95.65
N LEU A 3 49.93 -21.64 95.28
CA LEU A 3 50.63 -21.38 94.05
C LEU A 3 49.87 -22.00 92.83
N ILE A 4 49.52 -21.24 91.90
CA ILE A 4 49.00 -21.69 90.59
C ILE A 4 50.19 -21.80 89.67
N GLU A 5 50.52 -23.01 89.24
CA GLU A 5 51.59 -23.31 88.30
C GLU A 5 50.94 -23.21 86.87
N LEU A 6 51.37 -22.21 86.08
CA LEU A 6 50.93 -22.07 84.69
C LEU A 6 51.88 -22.90 83.79
N SER A 7 51.45 -24.04 83.30
CA SER A 7 52.16 -24.71 82.21
C SER A 7 51.93 -24.02 80.90
N PRO A 8 52.96 -23.71 80.10
CA PRO A 8 52.77 -23.09 78.79
C PRO A 8 52.37 -24.16 77.78
N GLU A 9 51.06 -24.25 77.48
CA GLU A 9 50.65 -24.98 76.30
C GLU A 9 51.06 -24.28 75.05
N THR A 10 52.02 -24.81 74.31
CA THR A 10 52.44 -24.33 72.98
C THR A 10 51.33 -24.65 71.96
N PRO A 11 50.73 -23.65 71.34
CA PRO A 11 49.71 -23.97 70.33
C PRO A 11 50.37 -24.63 69.11
N THR A 12 49.96 -25.87 68.85
CA THR A 12 50.29 -26.54 67.59
C THR A 12 49.65 -25.80 66.42
N LEU A 13 50.46 -25.09 65.65
CA LEU A 13 50.04 -24.48 64.39
C LEU A 13 49.49 -25.57 63.45
N PRO A 14 48.31 -25.38 62.88
CA PRO A 14 47.79 -26.33 61.90
C PRO A 14 48.78 -26.41 60.72
N ALA A 15 49.04 -27.65 60.27
CA ALA A 15 49.92 -27.89 59.14
C ALA A 15 49.50 -27.03 57.95
N ALA A 16 50.42 -26.25 57.41
CA ALA A 16 50.16 -25.43 56.24
C ALA A 16 49.63 -26.31 55.10
N ALA A 17 48.39 -26.02 54.66
CA ALA A 17 47.80 -26.70 53.54
C ALA A 17 48.74 -26.54 52.33
N THR A 18 49.20 -27.67 51.79
CA THR A 18 50.08 -27.69 50.60
C THR A 18 49.33 -27.04 49.46
N ALA A 19 49.87 -25.94 48.93
CA ALA A 19 49.31 -25.22 47.78
C ALA A 19 49.15 -26.22 46.60
N PRO A 20 48.01 -26.21 45.94
CA PRO A 20 47.82 -27.08 44.78
C PRO A 20 48.88 -26.80 43.71
N PRO A 21 49.34 -27.83 42.98
CA PRO A 21 50.39 -27.69 42.00
C PRO A 21 50.01 -26.71 40.89
N ALA A 22 50.95 -25.93 40.38
CA ALA A 22 50.77 -24.81 39.45
C ALA A 22 49.97 -25.13 38.17
N TYR A 23 49.93 -26.44 37.78
CA TYR A 23 49.16 -26.86 36.62
C TYR A 23 47.64 -26.76 36.85
N TYR A 24 47.12 -26.85 38.06
CA TYR A 24 45.69 -26.65 38.37
C TYR A 24 45.28 -25.20 38.11
N TYR A 25 46.12 -24.23 38.50
CA TYR A 25 45.86 -22.80 38.26
C TYR A 25 45.90 -22.48 36.75
N ARG A 26 46.80 -23.12 36.00
CA ARG A 26 46.85 -22.97 34.54
C ARG A 26 45.62 -23.55 33.84
N ARG A 27 45.16 -24.71 34.29
CA ARG A 27 43.93 -25.32 33.76
C ARG A 27 42.68 -24.53 34.15
N ALA A 28 42.57 -24.09 35.38
CA ALA A 28 41.46 -23.24 35.84
C ALA A 28 41.47 -21.90 35.11
N GLY A 29 42.64 -21.26 34.91
CA GLY A 29 42.76 -20.04 34.14
C GLY A 29 42.39 -20.21 32.64
N ALA A 30 42.81 -21.32 32.03
CA ALA A 30 42.43 -21.64 30.67
C ALA A 30 40.92 -21.88 30.53
N ALA A 31 40.30 -22.63 31.50
CA ALA A 31 38.85 -22.85 31.52
C ALA A 31 38.05 -21.53 31.71
N LEU A 32 38.55 -20.66 32.61
CA LEU A 32 37.95 -19.34 32.84
C LEU A 32 38.07 -18.45 31.60
N ALA A 33 39.23 -18.47 30.95
CA ALA A 33 39.42 -17.68 29.72
C ALA A 33 38.50 -18.17 28.57
N VAL A 34 38.31 -19.50 28.43
CA VAL A 34 37.34 -20.06 27.45
C VAL A 34 35.90 -19.69 27.81
N LEU A 35 35.53 -19.75 29.08
CA LEU A 35 34.21 -19.33 29.54
C LEU A 35 33.98 -17.83 29.33
N LEU A 36 34.98 -16.98 29.55
CA LEU A 36 34.92 -15.55 29.28
C LEU A 36 34.83 -15.27 27.78
N LEU A 37 35.59 -15.99 26.93
CA LEU A 37 35.51 -15.87 25.49
C LEU A 37 34.13 -16.34 24.96
N LEU A 38 33.57 -17.40 25.50
CA LEU A 38 32.21 -17.85 25.16
C LEU A 38 31.15 -16.86 25.64
N ALA A 39 31.29 -16.30 26.83
CA ALA A 39 30.37 -15.30 27.36
C ALA A 39 30.47 -13.97 26.61
N LEU A 40 31.65 -13.53 26.26
CA LEU A 40 31.88 -12.29 25.50
C LEU A 40 31.60 -12.50 24.00
N GLY A 41 31.89 -13.66 23.43
CA GLY A 41 31.57 -14.02 22.07
C GLY A 41 30.09 -14.26 21.83
N GLY A 42 29.36 -14.76 22.85
CA GLY A 42 27.91 -14.90 22.80
C GLY A 42 27.14 -13.61 23.09
N ALA A 43 27.82 -12.59 23.63
CA ALA A 43 27.29 -11.25 23.87
C ALA A 43 27.60 -10.26 22.73
N ALA A 44 28.19 -10.72 21.62
CA ALA A 44 28.09 -9.91 20.41
C ALA A 44 26.59 -9.72 20.15
N PRO A 45 26.06 -8.49 20.17
CA PRO A 45 24.68 -8.30 19.79
C PRO A 45 24.55 -8.99 18.45
N VAL A 46 23.65 -9.93 18.33
CA VAL A 46 23.10 -10.31 17.05
C VAL A 46 22.51 -8.98 16.57
N THR A 47 23.30 -8.19 15.87
CA THR A 47 22.77 -7.15 15.04
C THR A 47 21.98 -7.93 13.99
N SER A 48 20.72 -8.25 14.35
CA SER A 48 19.71 -8.49 13.35
C SER A 48 19.81 -7.23 12.51
N VAL A 49 20.41 -7.34 11.32
CA VAL A 49 20.55 -6.21 10.41
C VAL A 49 19.15 -5.95 9.89
N LEU A 50 18.33 -5.31 10.75
CA LEU A 50 16.95 -4.92 10.43
C LEU A 50 16.97 -3.90 9.29
N TRP A 51 18.16 -3.34 8.99
CA TRP A 51 18.33 -2.23 8.08
C TRP A 51 19.69 -2.31 7.39
N GLN A 52 19.70 -2.50 6.06
CA GLN A 52 20.93 -2.62 5.27
C GLN A 52 20.82 -1.79 3.98
N ARG A 53 21.80 -0.91 3.75
CA ARG A 53 21.94 -0.22 2.46
C ARG A 53 22.33 -1.22 1.37
N ILE A 54 21.54 -1.31 0.30
CA ILE A 54 21.84 -2.14 -0.86
C ILE A 54 22.70 -1.35 -1.84
N GLY A 55 22.35 -0.09 -2.11
CA GLY A 55 23.07 0.76 -3.03
C GLY A 55 22.32 2.05 -3.36
N ALA A 56 22.86 2.80 -4.32
CA ALA A 56 22.24 4.01 -4.84
C ALA A 56 22.33 4.04 -6.37
N VAL A 57 21.32 4.59 -7.01
CA VAL A 57 21.34 4.93 -8.43
C VAL A 57 21.48 6.44 -8.53
N PRO A 58 22.58 6.97 -9.06
CA PRO A 58 22.75 8.39 -9.27
C PRO A 58 21.84 8.85 -10.41
N VAL A 59 20.89 9.73 -10.09
CA VAL A 59 19.95 10.29 -11.07
C VAL A 59 19.66 11.76 -10.72
N PRO A 60 19.38 12.62 -11.71
CA PRO A 60 18.94 13.99 -11.49
C PRO A 60 17.65 14.05 -10.66
N ALA A 61 17.40 15.21 -10.04
CA ALA A 61 16.20 15.43 -9.25
C ALA A 61 14.89 15.33 -10.07
N ALA A 62 14.96 15.65 -11.36
CA ALA A 62 13.84 15.59 -12.29
C ALA A 62 13.38 14.16 -12.66
N VAL A 63 14.24 13.15 -12.44
CA VAL A 63 13.89 11.75 -12.71
C VAL A 63 13.01 11.24 -11.58
N ASP A 64 11.77 10.91 -11.85
CA ASP A 64 10.87 10.30 -10.85
C ASP A 64 11.15 8.80 -10.69
N PHE A 65 10.63 8.19 -9.62
CA PHE A 65 10.86 6.77 -9.37
C PHE A 65 9.65 6.06 -8.78
N GLN A 66 9.56 4.77 -9.07
CA GLN A 66 8.60 3.85 -8.45
C GLN A 66 9.30 2.55 -8.06
N LEU A 67 8.96 2.03 -6.87
CA LEU A 67 9.41 0.71 -6.40
C LEU A 67 8.21 -0.24 -6.43
N VAL A 68 8.22 -1.20 -7.34
CA VAL A 68 7.10 -2.15 -7.51
C VAL A 68 7.65 -3.57 -7.57
N GLY A 69 7.15 -4.47 -6.74
CA GLY A 69 7.48 -5.90 -6.78
C GLY A 69 8.99 -6.21 -6.71
N GLY A 70 9.79 -5.36 -6.04
CA GLY A 70 11.25 -5.54 -5.95
C GLY A 70 12.04 -5.00 -7.13
N THR A 71 11.40 -4.31 -8.06
CA THR A 71 12.01 -3.59 -9.18
C THR A 71 11.89 -2.09 -8.95
N LEU A 72 13.02 -1.37 -9.03
CA LEU A 72 13.06 0.08 -9.04
C LEU A 72 12.95 0.57 -10.48
N TYR A 73 11.93 1.34 -10.75
CA TYR A 73 11.69 2.01 -12.02
C TYR A 73 12.07 3.48 -11.90
N LEU A 74 12.85 3.97 -12.84
CA LEU A 74 13.26 5.38 -12.93
C LEU A 74 12.65 5.96 -14.20
N MET A 75 11.92 7.06 -14.06
CA MET A 75 11.18 7.72 -15.14
C MET A 75 11.81 9.08 -15.41
N ASP A 76 12.49 9.19 -16.52
CA ASP A 76 13.01 10.46 -17.00
C ASP A 76 11.91 11.17 -17.78
N LEU A 77 11.27 12.13 -17.10
CA LEU A 77 10.13 12.88 -17.62
C LEU A 77 10.57 14.06 -18.51
N ASP A 78 11.83 14.50 -18.35
CA ASP A 78 12.42 15.60 -19.13
C ASP A 78 13.05 15.09 -20.44
N ALA A 79 13.26 13.78 -20.57
CA ALA A 79 13.75 13.20 -21.81
C ALA A 79 12.69 13.25 -22.92
N GLU A 80 13.10 13.61 -24.12
CA GLU A 80 12.26 13.62 -25.32
C GLU A 80 12.86 12.66 -26.38
N PRO A 81 12.24 11.47 -26.57
CA PRO A 81 11.07 10.92 -25.88
C PRO A 81 11.38 10.43 -24.46
N ARG A 82 10.34 10.33 -23.60
CA ARG A 82 10.45 9.89 -22.20
C ARG A 82 11.03 8.50 -22.07
N VAL A 83 11.82 8.29 -21.04
CA VAL A 83 12.55 7.04 -20.82
C VAL A 83 12.20 6.43 -19.47
N LEU A 84 11.85 5.15 -19.49
CA LEU A 84 11.71 4.30 -18.31
C LEU A 84 12.92 3.37 -18.22
N THR A 85 13.59 3.35 -17.06
CA THR A 85 14.69 2.42 -16.81
C THR A 85 14.35 1.54 -15.61
N ALA A 86 14.41 0.23 -15.79
CA ALA A 86 14.18 -0.75 -14.71
C ALA A 86 15.49 -1.23 -14.11
N TRP A 87 15.50 -1.32 -12.78
CA TRP A 87 16.59 -1.83 -11.97
C TRP A 87 16.10 -2.93 -11.05
N GLN A 88 16.76 -4.05 -11.02
CA GLN A 88 16.58 -5.02 -9.94
C GLN A 88 17.06 -4.37 -8.66
N ALA A 89 16.21 -4.35 -7.61
CA ALA A 89 16.56 -3.69 -6.35
C ALA A 89 17.56 -4.50 -5.51
N ARG A 90 17.56 -5.84 -5.64
CA ARG A 90 18.46 -6.73 -4.86
C ARG A 90 18.94 -7.94 -5.69
N PRO A 91 20.23 -8.00 -6.08
CA PRO A 91 21.23 -6.94 -5.99
C PRO A 91 20.88 -5.77 -6.91
N LEU A 92 21.36 -4.56 -6.55
CA LEU A 92 21.08 -3.38 -7.36
C LEU A 92 21.82 -3.46 -8.70
N ARG A 93 21.06 -3.67 -9.79
CA ARG A 93 21.60 -3.73 -11.15
C ARG A 93 20.57 -3.29 -12.18
N ARG A 94 21.01 -2.61 -13.21
CA ARG A 94 20.16 -2.24 -14.34
C ARG A 94 19.70 -3.49 -15.09
N LEU A 95 18.41 -3.55 -15.42
CA LEU A 95 17.80 -4.63 -16.20
C LEU A 95 17.67 -4.22 -17.66
N TRP A 96 16.87 -3.20 -17.92
CA TRP A 96 16.54 -2.73 -19.26
C TRP A 96 16.13 -1.25 -19.25
N SER A 97 15.92 -0.71 -20.45
CA SER A 97 15.39 0.63 -20.66
C SER A 97 14.33 0.57 -21.76
N PHE A 98 13.26 1.33 -21.59
CA PHE A 98 12.16 1.48 -22.53
C PHE A 98 12.00 2.96 -22.86
N THR A 99 11.82 3.28 -24.15
CA THR A 99 11.56 4.61 -24.63
C THR A 99 10.08 4.70 -25.04
N ALA A 100 9.36 5.65 -24.46
CA ALA A 100 7.95 5.83 -24.79
C ALA A 100 7.77 6.32 -26.23
N SER A 101 6.65 5.95 -26.85
CA SER A 101 6.30 6.44 -28.19
C SER A 101 5.61 7.81 -28.15
N THR A 102 5.38 8.38 -26.98
CA THR A 102 4.72 9.67 -26.75
C THR A 102 5.36 10.37 -25.57
N ASP A 103 5.34 11.68 -25.59
CA ASP A 103 5.75 12.61 -24.51
C ASP A 103 4.57 13.04 -23.61
N GLN A 104 3.34 12.54 -23.88
CA GLN A 104 2.14 12.94 -23.16
C GLN A 104 2.12 12.43 -21.72
N ASP A 105 1.58 13.26 -20.81
CA ASP A 105 1.24 12.89 -19.44
C ASP A 105 -0.08 12.12 -19.38
N PRO A 106 -0.23 11.23 -18.41
CA PRO A 106 0.76 10.80 -17.42
C PRO A 106 1.74 9.74 -17.98
N PHE A 107 2.95 9.61 -17.34
CA PHE A 107 3.92 8.58 -17.66
C PHE A 107 4.42 7.92 -16.36
N TYR A 108 3.97 6.68 -16.09
CA TYR A 108 4.33 5.95 -14.88
C TYR A 108 4.10 4.44 -15.04
N VAL A 109 4.69 3.66 -14.14
CA VAL A 109 4.40 2.22 -14.03
C VAL A 109 3.08 2.05 -13.30
N TYR A 110 2.07 1.56 -14.00
CA TYR A 110 0.73 1.34 -13.46
C TYR A 110 0.67 0.10 -12.57
N ALA A 111 1.28 -1.00 -13.05
CA ALA A 111 1.36 -2.26 -12.33
C ALA A 111 2.55 -3.09 -12.82
N ALA A 112 3.01 -4.03 -12.01
CA ALA A 112 4.01 -5.02 -12.42
C ALA A 112 3.70 -6.37 -11.79
N THR A 113 3.89 -7.42 -12.58
CA THR A 113 3.88 -8.83 -12.15
C THR A 113 5.25 -9.45 -12.39
N ALA A 114 5.40 -10.74 -12.12
CA ALA A 114 6.65 -11.44 -12.39
C ALA A 114 7.06 -11.44 -13.89
N ASP A 115 6.07 -11.41 -14.80
CA ASP A 115 6.27 -11.58 -16.23
C ASP A 115 6.06 -10.30 -17.05
N VAL A 116 5.28 -9.34 -16.55
CA VAL A 116 4.95 -8.12 -17.29
C VAL A 116 5.04 -6.87 -16.44
N THR A 117 5.36 -5.75 -17.08
CA THR A 117 5.30 -4.40 -16.54
C THR A 117 4.31 -3.59 -17.38
N LEU A 118 3.29 -3.03 -16.75
CA LEU A 118 2.31 -2.16 -17.39
C LEU A 118 2.73 -0.72 -17.20
N VAL A 119 2.90 -0.01 -18.29
CA VAL A 119 3.30 1.41 -18.32
C VAL A 119 2.15 2.21 -18.91
N ARG A 120 1.70 3.22 -18.19
CA ARG A 120 0.81 4.23 -18.74
C ARG A 120 1.64 5.37 -19.37
N ALA A 121 1.35 5.68 -20.64
CA ALA A 121 1.97 6.77 -21.37
C ALA A 121 0.84 7.56 -22.08
N GLY A 122 0.48 8.70 -21.53
CA GLY A 122 -0.71 9.44 -21.95
C GLY A 122 -1.98 8.60 -21.72
N ARG A 123 -2.76 8.42 -22.79
CA ARG A 123 -3.99 7.62 -22.77
C ARG A 123 -3.76 6.12 -23.07
N ARG A 124 -2.52 5.70 -23.31
CA ARG A 124 -2.19 4.33 -23.72
C ARG A 124 -1.54 3.54 -22.60
N PHE A 125 -1.85 2.27 -22.56
CA PHE A 125 -1.18 1.29 -21.70
C PHE A 125 -0.28 0.41 -22.57
N THR A 126 1.00 0.37 -22.24
CA THR A 126 1.99 -0.48 -22.91
C THR A 126 2.37 -1.61 -21.95
N VAL A 127 2.20 -2.83 -22.40
CA VAL A 127 2.59 -4.02 -21.66
C VAL A 127 3.96 -4.47 -22.15
N LEU A 128 4.91 -4.43 -21.23
CA LEU A 128 6.32 -4.78 -21.45
C LEU A 128 6.60 -6.15 -20.84
N ASP A 129 7.53 -6.87 -21.45
CA ASP A 129 8.17 -8.03 -20.84
C ASP A 129 8.99 -7.56 -19.61
N ALA A 130 8.71 -8.08 -18.42
CA ALA A 130 9.33 -7.61 -17.18
C ALA A 130 10.86 -7.84 -17.13
N ARG A 131 11.39 -8.79 -17.89
CA ARG A 131 12.82 -9.16 -17.90
C ARG A 131 13.63 -8.37 -18.92
N THR A 132 13.02 -8.04 -20.06
CA THR A 132 13.71 -7.46 -21.21
C THR A 132 13.30 -6.04 -21.56
N GLY A 133 12.14 -5.57 -21.05
CA GLY A 133 11.55 -4.30 -21.43
C GLY A 133 10.98 -4.27 -22.85
N ALA A 134 10.94 -5.40 -23.55
CA ALA A 134 10.35 -5.47 -24.88
C ALA A 134 8.84 -5.27 -24.83
N VAL A 135 8.30 -4.49 -25.77
CA VAL A 135 6.85 -4.30 -25.91
C VAL A 135 6.22 -5.63 -26.32
N ARG A 136 5.27 -6.12 -25.54
CA ARG A 136 4.44 -7.28 -25.88
C ARG A 136 3.20 -6.85 -26.66
N TRP A 137 2.47 -5.89 -26.14
CA TRP A 137 1.28 -5.32 -26.78
C TRP A 137 0.93 -3.94 -26.18
N VAL A 138 -0.01 -3.25 -26.82
CA VAL A 138 -0.46 -1.90 -26.41
C VAL A 138 -1.99 -1.89 -26.36
N SER A 139 -2.55 -1.25 -25.33
CA SER A 139 -3.98 -1.04 -25.17
C SER A 139 -4.32 0.46 -25.22
N PRO A 140 -5.39 0.85 -25.93
CA PRO A 140 -5.92 2.22 -25.85
C PRO A 140 -6.75 2.49 -24.59
N VAL A 141 -7.10 1.45 -23.83
CA VAL A 141 -7.92 1.53 -22.62
C VAL A 141 -7.16 1.03 -21.41
N THR A 142 -7.65 1.39 -20.22
CA THR A 142 -7.08 0.95 -18.94
C THR A 142 -7.11 -0.56 -18.83
N VAL A 143 -5.99 -1.13 -18.44
CA VAL A 143 -5.81 -2.57 -18.22
C VAL A 143 -5.35 -2.79 -16.80
N GLN A 144 -6.07 -3.61 -16.05
CA GLN A 144 -5.74 -3.97 -14.66
C GLN A 144 -5.40 -5.47 -14.59
N PRO A 145 -4.22 -5.86 -14.10
CA PRO A 145 -3.93 -7.26 -13.84
C PRO A 145 -4.86 -7.81 -12.77
N VAL A 146 -5.52 -8.93 -13.07
CA VAL A 146 -6.30 -9.72 -12.11
C VAL A 146 -5.39 -10.71 -11.40
N ASN A 147 -4.49 -11.32 -12.15
CA ASN A 147 -3.47 -12.25 -11.70
C ASN A 147 -2.33 -12.29 -12.73
N ASP A 148 -1.40 -13.23 -12.60
CA ASP A 148 -0.26 -13.35 -13.52
C ASP A 148 -0.62 -13.71 -14.96
N ARG A 149 -1.88 -14.08 -15.28
CA ARG A 149 -2.33 -14.53 -16.60
C ARG A 149 -3.45 -13.70 -17.19
N VAL A 150 -4.32 -13.16 -16.37
CA VAL A 150 -5.53 -12.47 -16.80
C VAL A 150 -5.45 -11.00 -16.42
N ALA A 151 -5.84 -10.16 -17.34
CA ALA A 151 -6.11 -8.76 -17.10
C ALA A 151 -7.58 -8.44 -17.35
N PHE A 152 -8.08 -7.44 -16.66
CA PHE A 152 -9.39 -6.86 -16.86
C PHE A 152 -9.23 -5.52 -17.59
N ALA A 153 -10.10 -5.28 -18.55
CA ALA A 153 -10.18 -4.01 -19.28
C ALA A 153 -11.62 -3.55 -19.37
N GLU A 154 -11.81 -2.24 -19.24
CA GLU A 154 -13.08 -1.56 -19.35
C GLU A 154 -12.96 -0.48 -20.42
N GLU A 155 -13.96 -0.43 -21.32
CA GLU A 155 -14.02 0.55 -22.40
C GLU A 155 -15.43 1.11 -22.54
N GLU A 156 -15.58 2.39 -22.32
CA GLU A 156 -16.80 3.13 -22.61
C GLU A 156 -16.84 3.54 -24.08
N ILE A 157 -17.91 3.19 -24.78
CA ILE A 157 -18.09 3.48 -26.21
C ILE A 157 -19.05 4.65 -26.36
N PHE A 158 -18.52 5.75 -26.85
CA PHE A 158 -19.28 6.98 -27.11
C PHE A 158 -19.65 7.10 -28.59
N ARG A 159 -20.60 7.97 -28.87
CA ARG A 159 -20.92 8.32 -30.26
C ARG A 159 -19.72 9.04 -30.87
N PRO A 160 -19.30 8.69 -32.10
CA PRO A 160 -18.23 9.41 -32.79
C PRO A 160 -18.53 10.93 -32.91
N GLY A 161 -17.52 11.75 -32.68
CA GLY A 161 -17.62 13.22 -32.77
C GLY A 161 -18.16 13.91 -31.51
N THR A 162 -18.32 13.19 -30.39
CA THR A 162 -18.73 13.77 -29.11
C THR A 162 -17.55 14.07 -28.17
N GLU A 163 -16.33 13.71 -28.55
CA GLU A 163 -15.14 14.08 -27.76
C GLU A 163 -15.04 15.60 -27.70
N TYR A 164 -14.95 16.11 -26.48
CA TYR A 164 -14.93 17.54 -26.21
C TYR A 164 -13.53 18.11 -26.44
N ASP A 165 -13.49 19.20 -27.22
CA ASP A 165 -12.32 20.02 -27.39
C ASP A 165 -12.43 21.24 -26.47
N THR A 166 -11.45 21.44 -25.59
CA THR A 166 -11.40 22.54 -24.62
C THR A 166 -11.41 23.93 -25.29
N GLU A 167 -11.11 24.02 -26.58
CA GLU A 167 -11.18 25.25 -27.35
C GLU A 167 -12.59 25.59 -27.89
N SER A 168 -13.54 24.63 -27.76
CA SER A 168 -14.89 24.76 -28.36
C SER A 168 -15.92 25.52 -27.52
N GLY A 169 -15.53 26.08 -26.36
CA GLY A 169 -16.43 26.85 -25.48
C GLY A 169 -17.07 26.03 -24.37
N ASP A 170 -18.12 26.56 -23.72
CA ASP A 170 -18.81 25.89 -22.62
C ASP A 170 -19.63 24.68 -23.15
N PRO A 171 -19.28 23.43 -22.79
CA PRO A 171 -19.94 22.23 -23.28
C PRO A 171 -21.20 21.86 -22.50
N GLY A 172 -21.48 22.54 -21.40
CA GLY A 172 -22.46 22.06 -20.40
C GLY A 172 -21.95 20.85 -19.62
N GLN A 173 -22.78 19.80 -19.53
CA GLN A 173 -22.38 18.57 -18.83
C GLN A 173 -21.38 17.76 -19.65
N LEU A 174 -20.28 17.36 -19.02
CA LEU A 174 -19.28 16.47 -19.62
C LEU A 174 -19.27 15.09 -18.95
N TYR A 175 -18.96 14.10 -19.75
CA TYR A 175 -18.82 12.69 -19.36
C TYR A 175 -17.36 12.27 -19.54
N GLY A 176 -16.71 11.95 -18.43
CA GLY A 176 -15.30 11.55 -18.44
C GLY A 176 -15.15 10.05 -18.69
N THR A 177 -14.05 9.66 -19.34
CA THR A 177 -13.63 8.26 -19.45
C THR A 177 -12.50 7.93 -18.50
N ASN A 178 -12.30 6.66 -18.20
CA ASN A 178 -11.14 6.18 -17.44
C ASN A 178 -9.79 6.47 -18.14
N SER A 179 -9.80 6.72 -19.45
CA SER A 179 -8.63 7.16 -20.22
C SER A 179 -8.34 8.66 -20.14
N GLY A 180 -9.26 9.45 -19.57
CA GLY A 180 -9.15 10.90 -19.42
C GLY A 180 -9.71 11.69 -20.62
N ALA A 181 -10.42 11.07 -21.56
CA ALA A 181 -11.20 11.77 -22.55
C ALA A 181 -12.48 12.34 -21.93
N LEU A 182 -12.95 13.49 -22.44
CA LEU A 182 -14.22 14.09 -22.06
C LEU A 182 -15.16 14.07 -23.26
N HIS A 183 -16.42 13.76 -23.02
CA HIS A 183 -17.46 13.71 -24.07
C HIS A 183 -18.64 14.57 -23.68
N THR A 184 -19.32 15.14 -24.69
CA THR A 184 -20.53 15.97 -24.54
C THR A 184 -21.80 15.13 -24.44
N GLU A 185 -21.72 13.83 -24.63
CA GLU A 185 -22.83 12.89 -24.52
C GLU A 185 -22.41 11.69 -23.66
N PRO A 186 -23.36 11.03 -22.98
CA PRO A 186 -23.05 9.83 -22.19
C PRO A 186 -22.63 8.67 -23.11
N ALA A 187 -21.90 7.70 -22.53
CA ALA A 187 -21.55 6.48 -23.25
C ALA A 187 -22.81 5.72 -23.74
N GLN A 188 -22.75 5.21 -24.96
CA GLN A 188 -23.80 4.37 -25.51
C GLN A 188 -23.81 2.97 -24.87
N ARG A 189 -22.62 2.46 -24.57
CA ARG A 189 -22.41 1.18 -23.90
C ARG A 189 -21.02 1.12 -23.28
N THR A 190 -20.86 0.21 -22.35
CA THR A 190 -19.57 -0.17 -21.76
C THR A 190 -19.25 -1.61 -22.11
N GLU A 191 -18.03 -1.86 -22.58
CA GLU A 191 -17.48 -3.19 -22.84
C GLU A 191 -16.49 -3.57 -21.77
N LEU A 192 -16.76 -4.69 -21.09
CA LEU A 192 -15.87 -5.32 -20.13
C LEU A 192 -15.20 -6.52 -20.79
N ARG A 193 -13.88 -6.64 -20.64
CA ARG A 193 -13.10 -7.71 -21.27
C ARG A 193 -12.12 -8.33 -20.29
N GLY A 194 -12.04 -9.65 -20.30
CA GLY A 194 -10.90 -10.38 -19.78
C GLY A 194 -9.89 -10.60 -20.88
N LEU A 195 -8.65 -10.23 -20.65
CA LEU A 195 -7.56 -10.33 -21.61
C LEU A 195 -6.49 -11.30 -21.11
N ASP A 196 -5.88 -12.04 -22.02
CA ASP A 196 -4.63 -12.71 -21.70
C ASP A 196 -3.53 -11.67 -21.46
N LEU A 197 -2.97 -11.64 -20.25
CA LEU A 197 -2.05 -10.61 -19.85
C LEU A 197 -0.74 -10.63 -20.65
N ALA A 198 -0.32 -11.79 -21.15
CA ALA A 198 0.91 -11.91 -21.94
C ALA A 198 0.77 -11.42 -23.38
N THR A 199 -0.42 -11.57 -23.98
CA THR A 199 -0.65 -11.35 -25.42
C THR A 199 -1.64 -10.25 -25.74
N GLY A 200 -2.46 -9.82 -24.77
CA GLY A 200 -3.59 -8.89 -24.99
C GLY A 200 -4.79 -9.53 -25.69
N ALA A 201 -4.76 -10.83 -25.97
CA ALA A 201 -5.85 -11.51 -26.64
C ALA A 201 -7.09 -11.58 -25.75
N PRO A 202 -8.30 -11.24 -26.26
CA PRO A 202 -9.52 -11.33 -25.48
C PRO A 202 -9.86 -12.80 -25.18
N GLN A 203 -10.11 -13.10 -23.89
CA GLN A 203 -10.57 -14.39 -23.39
C GLN A 203 -12.10 -14.40 -23.27
N TRP A 204 -12.66 -13.30 -22.83
CA TRP A 204 -14.10 -13.08 -22.76
C TRP A 204 -14.44 -11.60 -22.97
N SER A 205 -15.70 -11.32 -23.35
CA SER A 205 -16.23 -9.96 -23.48
C SER A 205 -17.69 -9.92 -23.09
N ARG A 206 -18.10 -8.79 -22.45
CA ARG A 206 -19.49 -8.46 -22.12
C ARG A 206 -19.77 -7.01 -22.43
N SER A 207 -20.99 -6.75 -22.91
CA SER A 207 -21.44 -5.40 -23.25
C SER A 207 -22.67 -5.03 -22.42
N PHE A 208 -22.65 -3.82 -21.87
CA PHE A 208 -23.72 -3.26 -21.05
C PHE A 208 -24.19 -1.94 -21.67
N PRO A 209 -25.47 -1.60 -21.63
CA PRO A 209 -25.96 -0.32 -22.14
C PRO A 209 -25.54 0.82 -21.21
N GLY A 210 -25.09 1.93 -21.79
CA GLY A 210 -24.64 3.11 -21.04
C GLY A 210 -23.31 2.93 -20.35
N SER A 211 -23.00 3.85 -19.42
CA SER A 211 -21.88 3.72 -18.48
C SER A 211 -22.25 2.77 -17.36
N VAL A 212 -21.29 1.98 -16.89
CA VAL A 212 -21.43 1.11 -15.72
C VAL A 212 -20.26 1.37 -14.79
N PHE A 213 -20.47 1.17 -13.50
CA PHE A 213 -19.37 1.04 -12.57
C PHE A 213 -18.85 -0.39 -12.59
N ALA A 214 -17.54 -0.58 -12.75
CA ALA A 214 -16.93 -1.90 -12.70
C ALA A 214 -15.62 -1.84 -11.91
N THR A 215 -15.45 -2.76 -10.96
CA THR A 215 -14.24 -2.86 -10.16
C THR A 215 -13.86 -4.29 -9.88
N LEU A 216 -12.56 -4.53 -9.74
CA LEU A 216 -12.03 -5.83 -9.35
C LEU A 216 -12.09 -5.99 -7.82
N SER A 217 -12.57 -7.17 -7.40
CA SER A 217 -12.50 -7.63 -6.02
C SER A 217 -12.01 -9.07 -6.03
N GLU A 218 -10.74 -9.26 -5.67
CA GLU A 218 -10.06 -10.56 -5.74
C GLU A 218 -10.19 -11.25 -7.10
N SER A 219 -11.01 -12.30 -7.18
CA SER A 219 -11.25 -13.09 -8.40
C SER A 219 -12.55 -12.74 -9.12
N THR A 220 -13.26 -11.70 -8.67
CA THR A 220 -14.55 -11.27 -9.23
C THR A 220 -14.48 -9.85 -9.78
N VAL A 221 -15.32 -9.56 -10.76
CA VAL A 221 -15.62 -8.19 -11.19
C VAL A 221 -16.99 -7.84 -10.66
N VAL A 222 -17.06 -6.81 -9.83
CA VAL A 222 -18.32 -6.21 -9.36
C VAL A 222 -18.77 -5.23 -10.41
N VAL A 223 -19.97 -5.39 -10.95
CA VAL A 223 -20.55 -4.53 -11.97
C VAL A 223 -21.86 -3.95 -11.46
N LEU A 224 -21.95 -2.63 -11.45
CA LEU A 224 -23.18 -1.91 -11.16
C LEU A 224 -23.66 -1.20 -12.43
N THR A 225 -24.88 -1.55 -12.84
CA THR A 225 -25.64 -0.79 -13.84
C THR A 225 -26.70 0.06 -13.14
N SER A 226 -27.45 0.85 -13.88
CA SER A 226 -28.53 1.67 -13.32
C SER A 226 -29.67 0.88 -12.66
N ASP A 227 -29.76 -0.45 -12.88
CA ASP A 227 -30.85 -1.33 -12.44
C ASP A 227 -30.39 -2.66 -11.85
N LYS A 228 -29.09 -2.99 -11.93
CA LYS A 228 -28.56 -4.28 -11.48
C LYS A 228 -27.18 -4.17 -10.85
N LEU A 229 -26.96 -4.96 -9.82
CA LEU A 229 -25.67 -5.29 -9.26
C LEU A 229 -25.32 -6.73 -9.63
N MET A 230 -24.12 -6.97 -10.16
CA MET A 230 -23.69 -8.28 -10.66
C MET A 230 -22.28 -8.60 -10.17
N LEU A 231 -22.03 -9.90 -9.96
CA LEU A 231 -20.70 -10.45 -9.79
C LEU A 231 -20.35 -11.29 -11.01
N LEU A 232 -19.26 -10.98 -11.65
CA LEU A 232 -18.74 -11.76 -12.77
C LEU A 232 -17.45 -12.46 -12.33
N SER A 233 -17.22 -13.65 -12.87
CA SER A 233 -15.90 -14.27 -12.82
C SER A 233 -14.91 -13.43 -13.61
N SER A 234 -13.84 -12.97 -12.97
CA SER A 234 -12.81 -12.18 -13.66
C SER A 234 -12.05 -12.96 -14.74
N THR A 235 -12.07 -14.30 -14.66
CA THR A 235 -11.39 -15.19 -15.63
C THR A 235 -12.25 -15.65 -16.78
N THR A 236 -13.56 -15.81 -16.59
CA THR A 236 -14.47 -16.34 -17.63
C THR A 236 -15.54 -15.36 -18.07
N GLY A 237 -15.76 -14.27 -17.34
CA GLY A 237 -16.83 -13.32 -17.58
C GLY A 237 -18.24 -13.88 -17.28
N GLU A 238 -18.35 -15.08 -16.73
CA GLU A 238 -19.65 -15.64 -16.34
C GLU A 238 -20.29 -14.87 -15.21
N VAL A 239 -21.61 -14.68 -15.27
CA VAL A 239 -22.39 -14.11 -14.18
C VAL A 239 -22.47 -15.13 -13.07
N LEU A 240 -21.80 -14.85 -11.95
CA LEU A 240 -21.84 -15.67 -10.76
C LEU A 240 -23.11 -15.39 -9.93
N ARG A 241 -23.48 -14.11 -9.86
CA ARG A 241 -24.67 -13.63 -9.16
C ARG A 241 -25.18 -12.35 -9.80
N GLU A 242 -26.48 -12.11 -9.69
CA GLU A 242 -27.08 -10.82 -10.03
C GLU A 242 -28.24 -10.49 -9.10
N ARG A 243 -28.44 -9.19 -8.88
CA ARG A 243 -29.55 -8.65 -8.09
C ARG A 243 -30.05 -7.36 -8.72
N ALA A 244 -31.34 -7.20 -8.78
CA ALA A 244 -31.95 -5.93 -9.17
C ALA A 244 -31.67 -4.86 -8.10
N VAL A 245 -31.25 -3.68 -8.53
CA VAL A 245 -31.02 -2.53 -7.70
C VAL A 245 -32.22 -1.57 -7.87
N PRO A 246 -32.97 -1.23 -6.81
CA PRO A 246 -34.15 -0.42 -6.93
C PRO A 246 -33.82 1.04 -7.26
N VAL A 247 -34.77 1.74 -7.86
CA VAL A 247 -34.79 3.20 -7.88
C VAL A 247 -35.29 3.67 -6.52
N LEU A 248 -34.53 4.52 -5.84
CA LEU A 248 -34.84 5.03 -4.50
C LEU A 248 -35.08 6.53 -4.57
N ASP A 249 -36.25 6.97 -4.10
CA ASP A 249 -36.67 8.39 -4.10
C ASP A 249 -36.50 9.10 -5.47
N GLY A 250 -36.66 8.32 -6.55
CA GLY A 250 -36.48 8.81 -7.92
C GLY A 250 -35.02 8.79 -8.41
N ALA A 251 -34.05 8.54 -7.53
CA ALA A 251 -32.65 8.40 -7.89
C ALA A 251 -32.30 6.97 -8.31
N ARG A 252 -31.44 6.84 -9.28
CA ARG A 252 -30.84 5.56 -9.71
C ARG A 252 -29.49 5.38 -9.02
N ALA A 253 -29.04 4.14 -8.98
CA ALA A 253 -27.68 3.83 -8.60
C ALA A 253 -26.70 4.47 -9.60
N GLU A 254 -25.72 5.22 -9.12
CA GLU A 254 -24.76 5.96 -9.95
C GLU A 254 -23.34 5.44 -9.78
N GLU A 255 -22.97 5.10 -8.56
CA GLU A 255 -21.60 4.70 -8.21
C GLU A 255 -21.62 3.53 -7.23
N GLY A 256 -20.57 2.73 -7.26
CA GLY A 256 -20.35 1.62 -6.33
C GLY A 256 -18.96 1.68 -5.72
N GLU A 257 -18.83 1.14 -4.52
CA GLU A 257 -17.54 0.94 -3.85
C GLU A 257 -17.52 -0.45 -3.21
N VAL A 258 -16.37 -1.14 -3.31
CA VAL A 258 -16.16 -2.40 -2.60
C VAL A 258 -15.32 -2.15 -1.37
N VAL A 259 -15.89 -2.44 -0.20
CA VAL A 259 -15.22 -2.28 1.10
C VAL A 259 -15.26 -3.61 1.84
N GLY A 260 -14.12 -4.28 1.91
CA GLY A 260 -14.02 -5.61 2.53
C GLY A 260 -14.97 -6.61 1.86
N ASP A 261 -15.92 -7.16 2.61
CA ASP A 261 -16.92 -8.12 2.15
C ASP A 261 -18.28 -7.47 1.78
N THR A 262 -18.31 -6.17 1.53
CA THR A 262 -19.53 -5.44 1.17
C THR A 262 -19.37 -4.62 -0.11
N VAL A 263 -20.47 -4.42 -0.80
CA VAL A 263 -20.60 -3.46 -1.90
C VAL A 263 -21.53 -2.35 -1.46
N GLN A 264 -21.04 -1.12 -1.45
CA GLN A 264 -21.83 0.06 -1.20
C GLN A 264 -22.27 0.66 -2.52
N VAL A 265 -23.56 0.92 -2.66
CA VAL A 265 -24.19 1.52 -3.84
C VAL A 265 -24.72 2.89 -3.45
N HIS A 266 -24.26 3.90 -4.15
CA HIS A 266 -24.60 5.30 -3.94
C HIS A 266 -25.68 5.74 -4.92
N TYR A 267 -26.65 6.49 -4.39
CA TYR A 267 -27.79 7.06 -5.12
C TYR A 267 -27.77 8.58 -4.97
N GLY A 268 -27.91 9.29 -6.06
CA GLY A 268 -27.88 10.76 -6.10
C GLY A 268 -26.51 11.28 -6.53
N SER A 269 -26.53 12.49 -7.07
CA SER A 269 -25.33 13.12 -7.65
C SER A 269 -24.36 13.56 -6.57
N PHE A 270 -23.08 13.49 -6.87
CA PHE A 270 -22.00 14.06 -6.06
C PHE A 270 -22.35 15.52 -5.63
N GLY A 271 -22.29 15.81 -4.33
CA GLY A 271 -22.47 17.14 -3.78
C GLY A 271 -23.89 17.51 -3.36
N THR A 272 -24.87 16.61 -3.48
CA THR A 272 -26.29 16.93 -3.11
C THR A 272 -26.84 16.11 -1.94
N GLY A 273 -25.98 15.30 -1.28
CA GLY A 273 -26.45 14.26 -0.37
C GLY A 273 -27.15 13.14 -1.13
N GLY A 274 -27.23 11.99 -0.54
CA GLY A 274 -27.81 10.84 -1.20
C GLY A 274 -28.13 9.72 -0.23
N LEU A 275 -28.47 8.60 -0.81
CA LEU A 275 -28.71 7.36 -0.09
C LEU A 275 -27.61 6.38 -0.40
N VAL A 276 -27.15 5.63 0.59
CA VAL A 276 -26.24 4.50 0.41
C VAL A 276 -26.94 3.22 0.82
N THR A 277 -26.84 2.20 -0.04
CA THR A 277 -27.29 0.85 0.29
C THR A 277 -26.07 -0.08 0.24
N ALA A 278 -25.84 -0.83 1.31
CA ALA A 278 -24.80 -1.85 1.35
C ALA A 278 -25.36 -3.23 1.06
N TYR A 279 -24.63 -4.01 0.29
CA TYR A 279 -24.91 -5.38 -0.07
C TYR A 279 -23.74 -6.28 0.36
N ALA A 280 -24.05 -7.51 0.81
CA ALA A 280 -23.03 -8.53 1.03
C ALA A 280 -22.37 -8.92 -0.30
N LEU A 281 -21.03 -8.89 -0.36
CA LEU A 281 -20.30 -9.17 -1.61
C LEU A 281 -20.51 -10.60 -2.12
N ASP A 282 -20.69 -11.57 -1.22
CA ASP A 282 -20.84 -12.99 -1.56
C ASP A 282 -22.23 -13.37 -2.03
N THR A 283 -23.30 -12.78 -1.47
CA THR A 283 -24.71 -13.13 -1.75
C THR A 283 -25.47 -12.07 -2.52
N LEU A 284 -24.99 -10.84 -2.52
CA LEU A 284 -25.66 -9.62 -2.95
C LEU A 284 -26.94 -9.31 -2.12
N ASP A 285 -27.09 -9.88 -0.93
CA ASP A 285 -28.19 -9.52 -0.04
C ASP A 285 -28.01 -8.13 0.52
N GLU A 286 -29.10 -7.34 0.55
CA GLU A 286 -29.11 -6.03 1.16
C GLU A 286 -28.85 -6.17 2.68
N LEU A 287 -27.85 -5.48 3.17
CA LEU A 287 -27.46 -5.47 4.58
C LEU A 287 -28.10 -4.33 5.33
N TRP A 288 -27.97 -3.12 4.80
CA TRP A 288 -28.49 -1.92 5.40
C TRP A 288 -28.65 -0.82 4.35
N ARG A 289 -29.39 0.23 4.76
CA ARG A 289 -29.61 1.43 3.96
C ARG A 289 -29.66 2.64 4.88
N GLN A 290 -29.03 3.74 4.47
CA GLN A 290 -29.07 4.98 5.24
C GLN A 290 -28.86 6.21 4.35
N ASP A 291 -29.36 7.35 4.83
CA ASP A 291 -29.08 8.64 4.24
C ASP A 291 -27.60 8.99 4.46
N GLN A 292 -26.95 9.42 3.42
CA GLN A 292 -25.62 9.97 3.49
C GLN A 292 -25.74 11.49 3.52
N PRO A 293 -25.28 12.16 4.60
CA PRO A 293 -25.19 13.60 4.60
C PRO A 293 -24.27 14.02 3.47
N ASP A 294 -24.59 15.20 2.89
CA ASP A 294 -23.92 15.75 1.71
C ASP A 294 -22.40 15.53 1.74
N PRO A 295 -21.84 14.81 0.78
CA PRO A 295 -20.40 14.68 0.63
C PRO A 295 -19.76 15.97 0.09
N ALA A 296 -20.49 17.11 0.10
CA ALA A 296 -20.02 18.36 -0.46
C ALA A 296 -18.65 18.74 0.07
N GLY A 297 -17.69 18.56 -0.78
CA GLY A 297 -16.49 19.33 -0.77
C GLY A 297 -15.22 18.70 -0.24
N ASN A 298 -15.20 17.52 0.37
CA ASN A 298 -13.95 16.81 0.61
C ASN A 298 -14.25 15.32 0.76
N SER A 299 -13.78 14.53 -0.17
CA SER A 299 -13.72 13.08 -0.05
C SER A 299 -12.87 12.72 1.16
N ALA A 300 -13.53 12.51 2.32
CA ALA A 300 -12.84 11.82 3.40
C ALA A 300 -12.47 10.43 2.89
N SER A 301 -11.20 10.13 2.91
CA SER A 301 -10.71 8.86 2.43
C SER A 301 -10.71 7.86 3.58
N CYS A 302 -11.48 6.78 3.42
CA CYS A 302 -11.49 5.66 4.37
C CYS A 302 -11.13 4.33 3.67
N PRO A 303 -10.00 4.23 3.00
CA PRO A 303 -9.66 3.02 2.27
C PRO A 303 -9.72 1.77 3.15
N GLY A 304 -10.55 0.81 2.74
CA GLY A 304 -10.76 -0.45 3.44
C GLY A 304 -11.70 -0.37 4.65
N LEU A 305 -12.36 0.76 4.90
CA LEU A 305 -13.34 0.95 5.97
C LEU A 305 -14.64 1.52 5.42
N THR A 306 -15.76 1.17 6.05
CA THR A 306 -17.04 1.81 5.80
C THR A 306 -17.13 3.08 6.65
N CYS A 307 -17.25 4.24 6.01
CA CYS A 307 -17.41 5.48 6.74
C CYS A 307 -18.31 6.49 6.00
N VAL A 308 -18.80 7.45 6.76
CA VAL A 308 -19.52 8.63 6.25
C VAL A 308 -18.89 9.88 6.84
N LYS A 309 -18.83 10.94 6.06
CA LYS A 309 -18.39 12.25 6.54
C LYS A 309 -19.61 13.04 6.99
N SER A 310 -19.55 13.65 8.18
CA SER A 310 -20.58 14.54 8.71
C SER A 310 -19.90 15.82 9.16
N ALA A 311 -20.10 16.91 8.42
CA ALA A 311 -19.46 18.21 8.68
C ALA A 311 -17.94 18.08 8.92
N ASP A 312 -17.50 18.20 10.17
CA ASP A 312 -16.09 18.15 10.57
C ASP A 312 -15.66 16.79 11.14
N GLU A 313 -16.54 15.80 11.14
CA GLU A 313 -16.28 14.48 11.71
C GLU A 313 -16.38 13.38 10.65
N LEU A 314 -15.53 12.37 10.79
CA LEU A 314 -15.60 11.12 10.07
C LEU A 314 -16.20 10.05 10.98
N ILE A 315 -17.28 9.43 10.56
CA ILE A 315 -18.00 8.40 11.29
C ILE A 315 -17.68 7.05 10.66
N VAL A 316 -17.03 6.18 11.42
CA VAL A 316 -16.75 4.80 10.99
C VAL A 316 -17.94 3.92 11.38
N LEU A 317 -18.40 3.16 10.39
CA LEU A 317 -19.58 2.31 10.51
C LEU A 317 -19.20 0.83 10.58
N ASP A 318 -20.09 0.06 11.15
CA ASP A 318 -20.06 -1.39 10.99
C ASP A 318 -20.48 -1.76 9.55
N PRO A 319 -19.62 -2.44 8.76
CA PRO A 319 -19.92 -2.70 7.34
C PRO A 319 -21.13 -3.60 7.11
N ARG A 320 -21.53 -4.42 8.12
CA ARG A 320 -22.65 -5.34 7.99
C ARG A 320 -23.99 -4.78 8.48
N THR A 321 -23.96 -3.80 9.39
CA THR A 321 -25.18 -3.28 10.00
C THR A 321 -25.41 -1.80 9.72
N GLY A 322 -24.41 -1.08 9.21
CA GLY A 322 -24.44 0.37 9.05
C GLY A 322 -24.41 1.15 10.38
N ALA A 323 -24.34 0.45 11.52
CA ALA A 323 -24.34 1.11 12.81
C ALA A 323 -23.03 1.85 13.05
N GLU A 324 -23.11 3.03 13.65
CA GLU A 324 -21.93 3.78 14.07
C GLU A 324 -21.10 2.96 15.07
N ARG A 325 -19.80 2.81 14.79
CA ARG A 325 -18.82 2.22 15.70
C ARG A 325 -18.14 3.31 16.52
N TRP A 326 -17.62 4.32 15.84
CA TRP A 326 -16.92 5.45 16.46
C TRP A 326 -16.76 6.59 15.46
N ARG A 327 -16.29 7.74 15.93
CA ARG A 327 -16.04 8.93 15.12
C ARG A 327 -14.72 9.58 15.44
N THR A 328 -14.19 10.34 14.50
CA THR A 328 -12.97 11.10 14.64
C THR A 328 -13.05 12.44 13.91
N THR A 329 -12.26 13.40 14.35
CA THR A 329 -12.08 14.70 13.68
C THR A 329 -10.88 14.67 12.70
N GLU A 330 -10.17 13.56 12.59
CA GLU A 330 -9.07 13.41 11.63
C GLU A 330 -9.62 13.34 10.20
N THR A 331 -8.81 13.78 9.24
CA THR A 331 -9.28 13.94 7.86
C THR A 331 -9.35 12.62 7.10
N ASP A 332 -8.45 11.67 7.41
CA ASP A 332 -8.38 10.38 6.74
C ASP A 332 -8.19 9.24 7.73
N VAL A 333 -8.78 8.10 7.43
CA VAL A 333 -8.66 6.87 8.22
C VAL A 333 -8.44 5.70 7.27
N PHE A 334 -7.34 4.99 7.44
CA PHE A 334 -6.97 3.86 6.61
C PHE A 334 -7.10 2.56 7.39
N ALA A 335 -7.66 1.52 6.79
CA ALA A 335 -7.58 0.19 7.39
C ALA A 335 -6.12 -0.25 7.54
N LEU A 336 -5.79 -0.81 8.70
CA LEU A 336 -4.50 -1.40 8.99
C LEU A 336 -4.73 -2.85 9.45
N GLY A 337 -4.91 -3.74 8.47
CA GLY A 337 -5.41 -5.09 8.72
C GLY A 337 -6.87 -5.12 9.16
N ALA A 338 -7.27 -6.23 9.80
CA ALA A 338 -8.67 -6.46 10.14
C ALA A 338 -9.12 -5.78 11.46
N ASP A 339 -8.19 -5.41 12.33
CA ASP A 339 -8.47 -5.01 13.72
C ASP A 339 -7.97 -3.61 14.09
N SER A 340 -7.27 -2.94 13.20
CA SER A 340 -6.67 -1.64 13.46
C SER A 340 -6.98 -0.65 12.33
N ALA A 341 -6.98 0.63 12.66
CA ALA A 341 -7.03 1.73 11.71
C ALA A 341 -5.89 2.71 11.97
N LEU A 342 -5.39 3.34 10.92
CA LEU A 342 -4.42 4.44 10.96
C LEU A 342 -5.16 5.75 10.72
N GLU A 343 -5.15 6.64 11.69
CA GLU A 343 -5.72 7.98 11.58
C GLU A 343 -4.64 8.98 11.18
N VAL A 344 -4.97 9.82 10.21
CA VAL A 344 -4.04 10.75 9.56
C VAL A 344 -4.64 12.14 9.50
N GLN A 345 -3.84 13.15 9.80
CA GLN A 345 -4.20 14.54 9.64
C GLN A 345 -3.59 15.10 8.34
N GLY A 346 -4.45 15.60 7.47
CA GLY A 346 -4.03 16.01 6.13
C GLY A 346 -3.50 14.81 5.33
N LEU A 347 -2.68 15.09 4.31
CA LEU A 347 -2.22 14.06 3.38
C LEU A 347 -1.04 13.21 3.87
N THR A 348 -0.39 13.59 4.99
CA THR A 348 0.93 13.02 5.30
C THR A 348 1.20 12.72 6.76
N SER A 349 0.45 13.30 7.72
CA SER A 349 0.82 13.26 9.14
C SER A 349 0.05 12.17 9.88
N PRO A 350 0.68 11.03 10.23
CA PRO A 350 0.03 10.01 11.03
C PRO A 350 -0.17 10.52 12.47
N VAL A 351 -1.38 10.36 13.01
CA VAL A 351 -1.75 10.85 14.35
C VAL A 351 -1.73 9.72 15.35
N ARG A 352 -2.42 8.63 15.04
CA ARG A 352 -2.54 7.47 15.93
C ARG A 352 -3.01 6.22 15.20
N THR A 353 -2.84 5.07 15.83
CA THR A 353 -3.62 3.89 15.47
C THR A 353 -4.74 3.67 16.47
N THR A 354 -5.85 3.17 15.97
CA THR A 354 -7.05 2.87 16.75
C THR A 354 -7.52 1.45 16.50
N ASP A 355 -8.24 0.92 17.46
CA ASP A 355 -8.99 -0.33 17.32
C ASP A 355 -10.19 -0.08 16.39
N VAL A 356 -10.33 -0.85 15.32
CA VAL A 356 -11.32 -0.63 14.26
C VAL A 356 -12.78 -0.79 14.76
N VAL A 357 -12.99 -1.54 15.84
CA VAL A 357 -14.32 -1.77 16.39
C VAL A 357 -14.71 -0.72 17.42
N THR A 358 -13.78 -0.32 18.29
CA THR A 358 -14.06 0.51 19.46
C THR A 358 -13.59 1.95 19.34
N GLY A 359 -12.76 2.29 18.35
CA GLY A 359 -12.13 3.61 18.22
C GLY A 359 -11.11 3.94 19.30
N ARG A 360 -10.75 2.96 20.16
CA ARG A 360 -9.75 3.21 21.21
C ARG A 360 -8.36 3.32 20.61
N MET A 361 -7.66 4.38 20.98
CA MET A 361 -6.26 4.58 20.61
C MET A 361 -5.42 3.39 21.09
N ARG A 362 -4.58 2.86 20.19
CA ARG A 362 -3.60 1.80 20.46
C ARG A 362 -2.19 2.36 20.53
N ILE A 363 -1.80 3.20 19.58
CA ILE A 363 -0.46 3.79 19.49
C ILE A 363 -0.61 5.29 19.18
N ASP A 364 0.09 6.13 19.92
CA ASP A 364 0.27 7.56 19.61
C ASP A 364 1.40 7.69 18.58
N LEU A 365 1.11 8.32 17.43
CA LEU A 365 2.04 8.49 16.32
C LEU A 365 2.46 9.95 16.10
N ASN A 366 2.11 10.89 16.97
CA ASN A 366 2.41 12.32 16.82
C ASN A 366 3.91 12.67 16.67
N TRP A 367 4.79 11.73 16.97
CA TRP A 367 6.24 11.87 16.76
C TRP A 367 6.70 11.51 15.34
N TRP A 368 5.81 10.95 14.53
CA TRP A 368 6.08 10.58 13.15
C TRP A 368 5.53 11.65 12.22
N HIS A 369 6.30 12.01 11.17
CA HIS A 369 5.93 13.11 10.28
C HIS A 369 5.29 12.63 8.98
N PHE A 370 5.66 11.43 8.53
CA PHE A 370 5.17 10.87 7.28
C PHE A 370 4.89 9.38 7.43
N TYR A 371 3.99 8.90 6.60
CA TYR A 371 3.73 7.48 6.43
C TYR A 371 3.80 7.10 4.94
N PHE A 372 4.22 5.87 4.66
CA PHE A 372 4.31 5.29 3.32
C PHE A 372 3.70 3.91 3.38
N PRO A 373 2.65 3.63 2.56
CA PRO A 373 2.11 2.29 2.47
C PRO A 373 3.19 1.33 1.94
N VAL A 374 3.30 0.18 2.57
CA VAL A 374 4.09 -0.92 2.03
C VAL A 374 3.24 -1.61 0.98
N GLN A 375 3.58 -1.44 -0.29
CA GLN A 375 2.84 -2.04 -1.40
C GLN A 375 2.74 -3.56 -1.22
N THR A 376 1.57 -4.13 -1.54
CA THR A 376 1.25 -5.56 -1.38
C THR A 376 1.26 -6.08 0.07
N GLY A 377 1.26 -5.19 1.07
CA GLY A 377 1.19 -5.56 2.48
C GLY A 377 0.33 -4.58 3.27
N ASP A 378 -0.24 -5.02 4.37
CA ASP A 378 -1.09 -4.20 5.25
C ASP A 378 -0.27 -3.30 6.20
N ALA A 379 1.03 -3.14 5.96
CA ALA A 379 1.94 -2.39 6.83
C ALA A 379 2.23 -1.00 6.29
N TYR A 380 2.64 -0.09 7.19
CA TYR A 380 3.14 1.24 6.85
C TYR A 380 4.57 1.43 7.35
N LEU A 381 5.41 2.03 6.52
CA LEU A 381 6.64 2.64 6.99
C LEU A 381 6.33 4.05 7.48
N LEU A 382 6.78 4.35 8.69
CA LEU A 382 6.71 5.68 9.27
C LEU A 382 8.08 6.33 9.19
N SER A 383 8.13 7.63 8.95
CA SER A 383 9.37 8.38 9.02
C SER A 383 9.24 9.66 9.83
N ARG A 384 10.35 10.03 10.47
CA ARG A 384 10.49 11.31 11.15
C ARG A 384 11.86 11.93 10.84
N MET A 385 11.87 13.23 10.67
CA MET A 385 13.11 13.99 10.60
C MET A 385 13.66 14.20 12.00
N ASP A 386 14.93 13.91 12.19
CA ASP A 386 15.66 14.22 13.42
C ASP A 386 16.09 15.70 13.41
N SER A 387 16.59 16.21 14.53
CA SER A 387 17.16 17.58 14.63
C SER A 387 18.32 17.85 13.67
N GLY A 388 18.94 16.79 13.12
CA GLY A 388 19.98 16.84 12.08
C GLY A 388 19.43 16.57 10.67
N PRO A 389 20.32 16.30 9.70
CA PRO A 389 19.96 15.98 8.33
C PRO A 389 19.41 14.57 8.15
N SER A 390 19.27 13.77 9.21
CA SER A 390 18.90 12.36 9.11
C SER A 390 17.39 12.12 9.20
N THR A 391 16.93 11.04 8.57
CA THR A 391 15.57 10.54 8.65
C THR A 391 15.55 9.19 9.35
N VAL A 392 14.73 9.06 10.40
CA VAL A 392 14.52 7.80 11.15
C VAL A 392 13.29 7.09 10.62
N PHE A 393 13.38 5.77 10.48
CA PHE A 393 12.28 4.93 10.00
C PHE A 393 11.82 3.93 11.05
N GLY A 394 10.52 3.68 11.06
CA GLY A 394 9.86 2.63 11.81
C GLY A 394 8.85 1.87 10.94
N LEU A 395 8.53 0.65 11.34
CA LEU A 395 7.52 -0.18 10.69
C LEU A 395 6.32 -0.34 11.61
N LEU A 396 5.16 0.00 11.07
CA LEU A 396 3.87 -0.17 11.70
C LEU A 396 3.13 -1.33 11.03
N ARG A 397 2.79 -2.37 11.81
CA ARG A 397 2.06 -3.56 11.33
C ARG A 397 0.64 -3.60 11.87
N PRO A 398 -0.26 -4.37 11.22
CA PRO A 398 -1.56 -4.72 11.78
C PRO A 398 -1.43 -5.27 13.20
N GLY A 399 -2.31 -4.87 14.10
CA GLY A 399 -2.36 -5.37 15.48
C GLY A 399 -1.16 -5.00 16.36
N ALA A 400 -0.20 -4.21 15.85
CA ALA A 400 0.95 -3.79 16.65
C ALA A 400 0.53 -2.93 17.84
N THR A 401 1.27 -3.05 18.95
CA THR A 401 1.16 -2.20 20.14
C THR A 401 2.24 -1.14 20.22
N GLU A 402 3.22 -1.20 19.32
CA GLU A 402 4.30 -0.24 19.19
C GLU A 402 4.82 -0.19 17.75
N VAL A 403 5.47 0.91 17.39
CA VAL A 403 6.19 1.02 16.12
C VAL A 403 7.54 0.33 16.25
N GLN A 404 7.82 -0.62 15.38
CA GLN A 404 9.13 -1.29 15.35
C GLN A 404 10.19 -0.35 14.76
N PRO A 405 11.23 0.05 15.50
CA PRO A 405 12.32 0.83 14.94
C PRO A 405 13.08 0.02 13.88
N LEU A 406 13.31 0.60 12.70
CA LEU A 406 14.08 -0.03 11.64
C LEU A 406 15.51 0.50 11.58
N GLY A 407 15.69 1.81 11.41
CA GLY A 407 16.99 2.41 11.24
C GLY A 407 16.94 3.88 10.84
N ARG A 408 18.07 4.38 10.34
CA ARG A 408 18.26 5.79 10.01
C ARG A 408 18.96 5.93 8.66
N LEU A 409 18.45 6.84 7.84
CA LEU A 409 19.16 7.38 6.68
C LEU A 409 19.97 8.63 7.11
N PRO A 410 21.20 8.80 6.62
CA PRO A 410 22.03 9.96 6.96
C PRO A 410 21.49 11.26 6.35
N ASP A 411 20.66 11.18 5.30
CA ASP A 411 20.12 12.32 4.59
C ASP A 411 18.62 12.53 4.90
N ARG A 412 18.15 13.76 4.71
CA ARG A 412 16.72 14.05 4.69
C ARG A 412 16.09 13.46 3.44
N THR A 413 15.00 12.75 3.63
CA THR A 413 14.20 12.20 2.53
C THR A 413 12.77 12.71 2.64
N VAL A 414 12.19 13.09 1.51
CA VAL A 414 10.80 13.59 1.43
C VAL A 414 9.93 12.69 0.57
N GLN A 415 10.54 11.80 -0.20
CA GLN A 415 9.87 10.89 -1.11
C GLN A 415 10.47 9.50 -0.93
N CYS A 416 9.67 8.58 -0.40
CA CYS A 416 10.05 7.19 -0.25
C CYS A 416 8.92 6.28 -0.75
N GLN A 417 9.29 5.09 -1.19
CA GLN A 417 8.36 4.02 -1.57
C GLN A 417 8.85 2.70 -0.99
N ALA A 418 7.91 1.87 -0.54
CA ALA A 418 8.23 0.62 0.11
C ALA A 418 7.46 -0.55 -0.47
N VAL A 419 8.13 -1.68 -0.54
CA VAL A 419 7.55 -3.01 -0.74
C VAL A 419 8.03 -3.93 0.39
N PRO A 420 7.44 -5.10 0.63
CA PRO A 420 7.92 -5.98 1.69
C PRO A 420 9.44 -6.23 1.60
N GLY A 421 10.16 -5.83 2.66
CA GLY A 421 11.60 -6.00 2.78
C GLY A 421 12.49 -5.01 2.01
N LEU A 422 11.93 -4.06 1.25
CA LEU A 422 12.68 -3.06 0.49
C LEU A 422 12.10 -1.66 0.63
N LEU A 423 12.97 -0.69 0.72
CA LEU A 423 12.66 0.74 0.72
C LEU A 423 13.53 1.45 -0.32
N ALA A 424 12.95 2.31 -1.13
CA ALA A 424 13.64 3.24 -2.00
C ALA A 424 13.30 4.68 -1.59
N CYS A 425 14.32 5.53 -1.44
CA CYS A 425 14.12 6.93 -1.07
C CYS A 425 14.94 7.85 -1.96
N ARG A 426 14.38 9.02 -2.26
CA ARG A 426 15.07 10.13 -2.89
C ARG A 426 16.03 10.76 -1.90
N VAL A 427 17.29 10.85 -2.30
CA VAL A 427 18.35 11.59 -1.59
C VAL A 427 19.01 12.57 -2.56
N ALA A 428 19.85 13.47 -2.02
CA ALA A 428 20.52 14.47 -2.87
C ALA A 428 21.34 13.89 -4.03
N ALA A 429 21.90 12.69 -3.85
CA ALA A 429 22.75 12.01 -4.85
C ALA A 429 21.97 11.12 -5.82
N GLY A 430 20.64 11.00 -5.69
CA GLY A 430 19.80 10.13 -6.52
C GLY A 430 18.75 9.35 -5.74
N VAL A 431 18.60 8.07 -6.05
CA VAL A 431 17.68 7.16 -5.34
C VAL A 431 18.48 6.09 -4.61
N GLU A 432 18.34 6.02 -3.29
CA GLU A 432 18.93 4.96 -2.46
C GLU A 432 17.95 3.84 -2.20
N VAL A 433 18.47 2.60 -2.23
CA VAL A 433 17.72 1.38 -1.95
C VAL A 433 18.25 0.71 -0.70
N TRP A 434 17.33 0.34 0.18
CA TRP A 434 17.59 -0.26 1.47
C TRP A 434 16.79 -1.55 1.64
N ALA A 435 17.41 -2.56 2.26
CA ALA A 435 16.70 -3.73 2.75
C ALA A 435 16.31 -3.54 4.21
N TYR A 436 15.13 -4.00 4.57
CA TYR A 436 14.70 -4.11 5.96
C TYR A 436 14.10 -5.49 6.22
N HIS A 437 14.18 -5.96 7.45
CA HIS A 437 13.51 -7.19 7.86
C HIS A 437 12.12 -6.84 8.41
N ALA A 438 11.11 -7.34 7.68
CA ALA A 438 9.71 -7.22 8.07
C ALA A 438 9.31 -8.32 9.07
#